data_5790b29a9d1319fefe0d7ba08b0920bb
#
_entry.id   5790b29a9d1319fefe0d7ba08b0920bb
#
_cell.length_a   1.000
_cell.length_b   1.000
_cell.length_c   1.000
_cell.angle_alpha   90.00
_cell.angle_beta   90.00
_cell.angle_gamma   90.00
#
_symmetry.space_group_name_H-M   'P 1'
#
loop_
_entity.id
_entity.type
_entity.pdbx_description
1 polymer ?
#
loop_
_entity_poly.entity_id
_entity_poly.type
_entity_poly.pdbx_seq_one_letter_code
_entity_poly.pdbx_strand_id
1 'polypeptide(L)'
;DGSLSPTGKLIRQDSPTWLEIHPNRRFLVATHELSHHTGVAEGVGFASSYKILPDGELEKVATQSTGGRGNTSATFDRTGRFLLVTRYWESGISVLPFDPDTGKIGEVTASPDHKGSGPDPVRQSIPHPHGFLGDPQTDLVYATDLGTDKVHQYLLNTNTGALSPIGEVALAPGSGPRGMKFHPSLRVAYVNCELNGTVVVCSIDDEKGLQPIQTEFCYPEDFVARGHPENLGRGEFWGAEGCLSADGAYYYYICRVHQSIAVFKVGPDGKLAFSSRS
;
A
#
# COMPACT_ATOMS: atom_id res chain seq x y z
N ASP A 1 -13.20 3.06 -24.78
CA ASP A 1 -13.97 3.99 -23.96
C ASP A 1 -13.80 3.71 -22.45
N GLY A 2 -13.15 2.61 -22.06
CA GLY A 2 -12.94 2.21 -20.67
C GLY A 2 -14.15 1.56 -20.01
N SER A 3 -15.19 1.22 -20.76
CA SER A 3 -16.36 0.52 -20.21
C SER A 3 -16.00 -0.90 -19.74
N LEU A 4 -16.62 -1.32 -18.64
CA LEU A 4 -16.45 -2.66 -18.06
C LEU A 4 -17.77 -3.42 -18.17
N SER A 5 -17.70 -4.70 -18.56
CA SER A 5 -18.83 -5.61 -18.57
C SER A 5 -18.56 -6.81 -17.67
N PRO A 6 -19.51 -7.20 -16.79
CA PRO A 6 -19.36 -8.39 -15.97
C PRO A 6 -19.20 -9.64 -16.85
N THR A 7 -18.22 -10.48 -16.55
CA THR A 7 -18.03 -11.77 -17.23
C THR A 7 -18.97 -12.86 -16.72
N GLY A 8 -19.67 -12.63 -15.60
CA GLY A 8 -20.46 -13.63 -14.88
C GLY A 8 -19.63 -14.60 -14.05
N LYS A 9 -18.30 -14.51 -14.10
CA LYS A 9 -17.38 -15.34 -13.32
C LYS A 9 -17.15 -14.73 -11.95
N LEU A 10 -17.26 -15.51 -10.89
CA LEU A 10 -17.12 -15.08 -9.50
C LEU A 10 -16.29 -16.09 -8.71
N ILE A 11 -15.23 -15.61 -8.07
CA ILE A 11 -14.50 -16.37 -7.06
C ILE A 11 -14.88 -15.84 -5.69
N ARG A 12 -15.41 -16.73 -4.84
CA ARG A 12 -15.75 -16.40 -3.46
C ARG A 12 -14.51 -16.53 -2.58
N GLN A 13 -14.24 -15.50 -1.82
CA GLN A 13 -13.19 -15.42 -0.81
C GLN A 13 -13.68 -14.65 0.41
N ASP A 14 -13.13 -14.96 1.57
CA ASP A 14 -13.47 -14.27 2.82
C ASP A 14 -12.77 -12.91 2.85
N SER A 15 -13.52 -11.80 2.89
CA SER A 15 -13.04 -10.41 3.01
C SER A 15 -11.77 -10.07 2.20
N PRO A 16 -11.74 -10.25 0.88
CA PRO A 16 -10.58 -9.85 0.10
C PRO A 16 -10.46 -8.33 0.09
N THR A 17 -9.28 -7.81 0.47
CA THR A 17 -9.03 -6.36 0.57
C THR A 17 -8.07 -5.83 -0.47
N TRP A 18 -7.12 -6.64 -0.89
CA TRP A 18 -6.12 -6.25 -1.88
C TRP A 18 -5.91 -7.34 -2.91
N LEU A 19 -5.69 -6.93 -4.15
CA LEU A 19 -5.34 -7.80 -5.25
C LEU A 19 -4.02 -7.32 -5.86
N GLU A 20 -3.07 -8.21 -6.01
CA GLU A 20 -1.79 -7.93 -6.63
C GLU A 20 -1.47 -8.94 -7.72
N ILE A 21 -1.14 -8.45 -8.90
CA ILE A 21 -0.72 -9.30 -10.01
C ILE A 21 0.81 -9.44 -9.95
N HIS A 22 1.28 -10.68 -9.92
CA HIS A 22 2.71 -10.96 -9.94
C HIS A 22 3.38 -10.38 -11.21
N PRO A 23 4.62 -9.86 -11.15
CA PRO A 23 5.30 -9.24 -12.30
C PRO A 23 5.35 -10.12 -13.57
N ASN A 24 5.41 -11.47 -13.44
CA ASN A 24 5.35 -12.38 -14.59
C ASN A 24 3.93 -12.54 -15.21
N ARG A 25 2.90 -11.92 -14.62
CA ARG A 25 1.48 -11.96 -15.05
C ARG A 25 0.85 -13.36 -15.10
N ARG A 26 1.48 -14.36 -14.48
CA ARG A 26 0.97 -15.73 -14.40
C ARG A 26 0.13 -15.99 -13.16
N PHE A 27 0.31 -15.15 -12.13
CA PHE A 27 -0.33 -15.32 -10.84
C PHE A 27 -0.93 -14.00 -10.34
N LEU A 28 -1.98 -14.16 -9.53
CA LEU A 28 -2.60 -13.10 -8.75
C LEU A 28 -2.58 -13.51 -7.28
N VAL A 29 -2.33 -12.56 -6.37
CA VAL A 29 -2.46 -12.75 -4.93
C VAL A 29 -3.62 -11.89 -4.42
N ALA A 30 -4.44 -12.46 -3.55
CA ALA A 30 -5.46 -11.74 -2.78
C ALA A 30 -5.11 -11.81 -1.30
N THR A 31 -5.07 -10.67 -0.60
CA THR A 31 -5.00 -10.64 0.87
C THR A 31 -6.38 -10.48 1.48
N HIS A 32 -6.49 -10.83 2.74
CA HIS A 32 -7.75 -10.91 3.47
C HIS A 32 -7.65 -10.12 4.78
N GLU A 33 -8.61 -9.26 5.03
CA GLU A 33 -8.64 -8.42 6.23
C GLU A 33 -9.13 -9.19 7.45
N LEU A 34 -10.10 -10.09 7.26
CA LEU A 34 -10.66 -10.91 8.32
C LEU A 34 -10.06 -12.32 8.31
N SER A 35 -9.92 -12.87 9.50
CA SER A 35 -9.23 -14.12 9.78
C SER A 35 -10.18 -15.32 9.85
N HIS A 36 -10.95 -15.57 8.79
CA HIS A 36 -11.81 -16.75 8.72
C HIS A 36 -11.53 -17.51 7.43
N HIS A 37 -10.58 -18.42 7.45
CA HIS A 37 -10.37 -19.35 6.34
C HIS A 37 -10.09 -20.75 6.86
N THR A 38 -10.74 -21.74 6.28
CA THR A 38 -10.52 -23.14 6.64
C THR A 38 -9.06 -23.53 6.37
N GLY A 39 -8.36 -23.98 7.39
CA GLY A 39 -6.96 -24.38 7.31
C GLY A 39 -5.94 -23.28 7.70
N VAL A 40 -6.40 -22.08 8.02
CA VAL A 40 -5.58 -21.00 8.62
C VAL A 40 -6.05 -20.79 10.06
N ALA A 41 -5.11 -20.58 11.00
CA ALA A 41 -5.46 -20.36 12.39
C ALA A 41 -6.44 -19.19 12.55
N GLU A 42 -7.44 -19.35 13.41
CA GLU A 42 -8.37 -18.29 13.73
C GLU A 42 -7.62 -17.10 14.36
N GLY A 43 -7.98 -15.88 13.95
CA GLY A 43 -7.34 -14.66 14.46
C GLY A 43 -6.08 -14.22 13.74
N VAL A 44 -5.64 -14.89 12.67
CA VAL A 44 -4.51 -14.49 11.82
C VAL A 44 -4.97 -14.15 10.41
N GLY A 45 -4.34 -13.13 9.81
CA GLY A 45 -4.54 -12.80 8.41
C GLY A 45 -3.93 -13.83 7.48
N PHE A 46 -4.35 -13.81 6.22
CA PHE A 46 -3.84 -14.72 5.21
C PHE A 46 -3.79 -14.10 3.82
N ALA A 47 -3.01 -14.71 2.95
CA ALA A 47 -2.93 -14.42 1.52
C ALA A 47 -3.23 -15.68 0.71
N SER A 48 -4.01 -15.56 -0.34
CA SER A 48 -4.31 -16.63 -1.30
C SER A 48 -3.71 -16.31 -2.65
N SER A 49 -3.06 -17.28 -3.27
CA SER A 49 -2.54 -17.16 -4.64
C SER A 49 -3.38 -17.93 -5.63
N TYR A 50 -3.44 -17.39 -6.84
CA TYR A 50 -4.21 -17.91 -7.96
C TYR A 50 -3.37 -17.90 -9.22
N LYS A 51 -3.44 -18.97 -10.01
CA LYS A 51 -2.92 -18.99 -11.36
C LYS A 51 -3.93 -18.33 -12.30
N ILE A 52 -3.43 -17.43 -13.14
CA ILE A 52 -4.23 -16.78 -14.20
C ILE A 52 -4.22 -17.72 -15.42
N LEU A 53 -5.38 -18.25 -15.81
CA LEU A 53 -5.54 -19.11 -16.95
C LEU A 53 -5.64 -18.31 -18.26
N PRO A 54 -5.40 -18.93 -19.43
CA PRO A 54 -5.44 -18.23 -20.73
C PRO A 54 -6.78 -17.56 -21.06
N ASP A 55 -7.89 -18.06 -20.52
CA ASP A 55 -9.24 -17.50 -20.66
C ASP A 55 -9.56 -16.43 -19.60
N GLY A 56 -8.57 -16.07 -18.75
CA GLY A 56 -8.70 -15.13 -17.67
C GLY A 56 -9.33 -15.68 -16.39
N GLU A 57 -9.66 -16.99 -16.35
CA GLU A 57 -10.08 -17.63 -15.10
C GLU A 57 -8.92 -17.74 -14.11
N LEU A 58 -9.28 -17.84 -12.83
CA LEU A 58 -8.33 -17.98 -11.74
C LEU A 58 -8.46 -19.35 -11.09
N GLU A 59 -7.36 -20.10 -11.05
CA GLU A 59 -7.25 -21.36 -10.34
C GLU A 59 -6.50 -21.16 -9.03
N LYS A 60 -7.13 -21.50 -7.90
CA LYS A 60 -6.50 -21.33 -6.58
C LYS A 60 -5.30 -22.27 -6.44
N VAL A 61 -4.15 -21.72 -6.07
CA VAL A 61 -2.90 -22.46 -5.87
C VAL A 61 -2.64 -22.74 -4.40
N ALA A 62 -2.67 -21.69 -3.57
CA ALA A 62 -2.28 -21.78 -2.16
C ALA A 62 -3.02 -20.76 -1.31
N THR A 63 -3.03 -21.01 -0.01
CA THR A 63 -3.35 -20.03 1.04
C THR A 63 -2.31 -20.17 2.13
N GLN A 64 -1.77 -19.04 2.58
CA GLN A 64 -0.72 -18.99 3.59
C GLN A 64 -1.07 -17.94 4.65
N SER A 65 -0.82 -18.23 5.92
CA SER A 65 -0.90 -17.25 7.00
C SER A 65 0.15 -16.14 6.78
N THR A 66 -0.26 -14.90 6.97
CA THR A 66 0.60 -13.71 6.91
C THR A 66 1.18 -13.33 8.28
N GLY A 67 0.83 -14.07 9.33
CA GLY A 67 1.30 -13.82 10.69
C GLY A 67 0.54 -12.72 11.45
N GLY A 68 -0.49 -12.10 10.86
CA GLY A 68 -1.29 -11.08 11.55
C GLY A 68 -2.42 -10.55 10.69
N ARG A 69 -3.40 -9.90 11.33
CA ARG A 69 -4.65 -9.42 10.74
C ARG A 69 -4.52 -8.04 10.08
N GLY A 70 -5.52 -7.68 9.27
CA GLY A 70 -5.60 -6.38 8.62
C GLY A 70 -4.59 -6.27 7.47
N ASN A 71 -4.58 -7.24 6.58
CA ASN A 71 -3.69 -7.25 5.42
C ASN A 71 -4.21 -6.27 4.35
N THR A 72 -4.10 -4.98 4.62
CA THR A 72 -4.62 -3.88 3.79
C THR A 72 -3.87 -3.67 2.49
N SER A 73 -2.66 -4.21 2.39
CA SER A 73 -1.81 -4.13 1.20
C SER A 73 -0.94 -5.37 1.08
N ALA A 74 -0.73 -5.79 -0.16
CA ALA A 74 0.27 -6.77 -0.54
C ALA A 74 0.90 -6.35 -1.86
N THR A 75 2.23 -6.38 -1.96
CA THR A 75 2.97 -6.12 -3.19
C THR A 75 4.10 -7.11 -3.34
N PHE A 76 4.72 -7.16 -4.51
CA PHE A 76 5.94 -7.95 -4.69
C PHE A 76 7.18 -7.07 -4.60
N ASP A 77 8.27 -7.67 -4.13
CA ASP A 77 9.60 -7.08 -4.30
C ASP A 77 9.97 -7.04 -5.79
N ARG A 78 11.04 -6.30 -6.14
CA ARG A 78 11.48 -6.15 -7.53
C ARG A 78 11.83 -7.47 -8.23
N THR A 79 12.15 -8.54 -7.48
CA THR A 79 12.46 -9.87 -8.04
C THR A 79 11.21 -10.74 -8.25
N GLY A 80 10.09 -10.37 -7.66
CA GLY A 80 8.88 -11.18 -7.62
C GLY A 80 8.98 -12.41 -6.73
N ARG A 81 10.05 -12.57 -5.96
CA ARG A 81 10.26 -13.73 -5.09
C ARG A 81 9.78 -13.57 -3.67
N PHE A 82 9.39 -12.36 -3.29
CA PHE A 82 8.86 -12.08 -1.97
C PHE A 82 7.59 -11.26 -2.06
N LEU A 83 6.58 -11.69 -1.30
CA LEU A 83 5.35 -10.98 -1.06
C LEU A 83 5.52 -10.12 0.20
N LEU A 84 5.25 -8.83 0.09
CA LEU A 84 5.36 -7.81 1.12
C LEU A 84 3.94 -7.48 1.60
N VAL A 85 3.61 -7.77 2.85
CA VAL A 85 2.23 -7.69 3.38
C VAL A 85 2.18 -6.84 4.64
N THR A 86 1.17 -5.99 4.75
CA THR A 86 0.87 -5.23 5.97
C THR A 86 0.08 -6.07 6.97
N ARG A 87 0.28 -5.79 8.27
CA ARG A 87 -0.51 -6.30 9.41
C ARG A 87 -1.06 -5.10 10.20
N TYR A 88 -2.05 -4.43 9.63
CA TYR A 88 -2.58 -3.15 10.12
C TYR A 88 -3.02 -3.20 11.59
N TRP A 89 -3.71 -4.28 12.00
CA TRP A 89 -4.23 -4.42 13.35
C TRP A 89 -3.19 -4.93 14.37
N GLU A 90 -2.09 -5.52 13.91
CA GLU A 90 -0.97 -5.97 14.75
C GLU A 90 0.28 -5.09 14.63
N SER A 91 0.11 -3.86 14.11
CA SER A 91 1.17 -2.83 14.10
C SER A 91 2.44 -3.24 13.36
N GLY A 92 2.37 -4.10 12.33
CA GLY A 92 3.56 -4.63 11.70
C GLY A 92 3.43 -4.92 10.21
N ILE A 93 4.49 -5.53 9.69
CA ILE A 93 4.62 -5.97 8.30
C ILE A 93 5.13 -7.41 8.25
N SER A 94 4.92 -8.09 7.14
CA SER A 94 5.42 -9.46 6.92
C SER A 94 6.03 -9.61 5.54
N VAL A 95 7.07 -10.42 5.45
CA VAL A 95 7.70 -10.87 4.20
C VAL A 95 7.50 -12.36 4.06
N LEU A 96 6.97 -12.79 2.92
CA LEU A 96 6.74 -14.19 2.62
C LEU A 96 7.39 -14.56 1.29
N PRO A 97 8.14 -15.67 1.20
CA PRO A 97 8.64 -16.18 -0.07
C PRO A 97 7.49 -16.48 -1.03
N PHE A 98 7.70 -16.19 -2.30
CA PHE A 98 6.78 -16.53 -3.37
C PHE A 98 7.55 -17.29 -4.47
N ASP A 99 7.04 -18.44 -4.87
CA ASP A 99 7.60 -19.21 -5.96
C ASP A 99 6.98 -18.74 -7.30
N PRO A 100 7.73 -18.05 -8.17
CA PRO A 100 7.22 -17.50 -9.43
C PRO A 100 6.88 -18.55 -10.47
N ASP A 101 7.27 -19.81 -10.28
CA ASP A 101 6.98 -20.92 -11.20
C ASP A 101 5.72 -21.67 -10.80
N THR A 102 5.51 -21.89 -9.52
CA THR A 102 4.38 -22.66 -9.00
C THR A 102 3.27 -21.79 -8.42
N GLY A 103 3.55 -20.53 -8.05
CA GLY A 103 2.60 -19.63 -7.38
C GLY A 103 2.42 -19.92 -5.89
N LYS A 104 3.24 -20.78 -5.29
CA LYS A 104 3.17 -21.09 -3.86
C LYS A 104 3.70 -19.93 -3.02
N ILE A 105 3.00 -19.65 -1.92
CA ILE A 105 3.43 -18.70 -0.88
C ILE A 105 4.07 -19.52 0.25
N GLY A 106 5.30 -19.17 0.64
CA GLY A 106 6.01 -19.80 1.76
C GLY A 106 5.66 -19.20 3.12
N GLU A 107 6.26 -19.74 4.17
CA GLU A 107 6.11 -19.22 5.54
C GLU A 107 6.76 -17.85 5.69
N VAL A 108 6.29 -17.07 6.69
CA VAL A 108 6.83 -15.72 6.99
C VAL A 108 8.31 -15.81 7.33
N THR A 109 9.15 -15.06 6.63
CA THR A 109 10.61 -14.99 6.85
C THR A 109 11.03 -13.79 7.67
N ALA A 110 10.24 -12.70 7.67
CA ALA A 110 10.47 -11.53 8.50
C ALA A 110 9.11 -10.91 8.88
N SER A 111 9.00 -10.47 10.14
CA SER A 111 7.73 -9.94 10.67
C SER A 111 7.97 -8.88 11.75
N PRO A 112 8.65 -7.75 11.43
CA PRO A 112 8.87 -6.70 12.42
C PRO A 112 7.59 -5.94 12.74
N ASP A 113 7.45 -5.56 14.03
CA ASP A 113 6.43 -4.65 14.51
C ASP A 113 6.99 -3.23 14.57
N HIS A 114 6.16 -2.27 14.17
CA HIS A 114 6.46 -0.85 14.35
C HIS A 114 6.14 -0.41 15.78
N LYS A 115 6.67 0.75 16.18
CA LYS A 115 6.45 1.34 17.50
C LYS A 115 6.20 2.83 17.38
N GLY A 116 5.39 3.37 18.30
CA GLY A 116 5.06 4.77 18.35
C GLY A 116 3.57 5.03 18.19
N SER A 117 3.22 6.31 18.07
CA SER A 117 1.87 6.82 17.89
C SER A 117 1.94 8.20 17.23
N GLY A 118 0.81 8.68 16.72
CA GLY A 118 0.65 10.04 16.22
C GLY A 118 -0.30 10.86 17.10
N PRO A 119 -0.65 12.08 16.67
CA PRO A 119 -1.46 13.00 17.48
C PRO A 119 -2.95 12.63 17.54
N ASP A 120 -3.48 11.82 16.61
CA ASP A 120 -4.87 11.40 16.66
C ASP A 120 -5.05 10.23 17.64
N PRO A 121 -5.74 10.43 18.78
CA PRO A 121 -5.84 9.41 19.83
C PRO A 121 -6.72 8.23 19.45
N VAL A 122 -7.45 8.29 18.32
CA VAL A 122 -8.28 7.19 17.81
C VAL A 122 -7.58 6.45 16.69
N ARG A 123 -7.11 7.21 15.67
CA ARG A 123 -6.54 6.65 14.46
C ARG A 123 -5.05 6.37 14.56
N GLN A 124 -4.38 6.97 15.55
CA GLN A 124 -2.93 6.94 15.70
C GLN A 124 -2.48 6.57 17.12
N SER A 125 -3.33 5.90 17.89
CA SER A 125 -2.97 5.42 19.24
C SER A 125 -1.90 4.33 19.23
N ILE A 126 -1.78 3.59 18.14
CA ILE A 126 -0.78 2.56 17.87
C ILE A 126 -0.34 2.66 16.39
N PRO A 127 0.75 2.00 15.98
CA PRO A 127 1.12 1.90 14.57
C PRO A 127 0.05 1.17 13.76
N HIS A 128 -0.14 1.64 12.53
CA HIS A 128 -1.07 1.08 11.55
C HIS A 128 -0.42 1.05 10.16
N PRO A 129 0.51 0.10 9.88
CA PRO A 129 1.09 -0.07 8.56
C PRO A 129 0.00 -0.34 7.53
N HIS A 130 -0.07 0.52 6.49
CA HIS A 130 -1.16 0.44 5.51
C HIS A 130 -0.68 0.12 4.09
N GLY A 131 0.55 0.49 3.72
CA GLY A 131 1.22 0.13 2.48
C GLY A 131 2.59 -0.46 2.75
N PHE A 132 2.98 -1.52 2.03
CA PHE A 132 4.33 -2.10 2.10
C PHE A 132 4.79 -2.45 0.69
N LEU A 133 5.80 -1.73 0.18
CA LEU A 133 6.16 -1.70 -1.24
C LEU A 133 7.66 -1.87 -1.44
N GLY A 134 8.02 -2.62 -2.48
CA GLY A 134 9.41 -2.73 -2.96
C GLY A 134 9.77 -1.61 -3.92
N ASP A 135 10.97 -1.05 -3.79
CA ASP A 135 11.56 -0.18 -4.80
C ASP A 135 11.74 -0.98 -6.11
N PRO A 136 11.31 -0.45 -7.27
CA PRO A 136 11.42 -1.20 -8.52
C PRO A 136 12.87 -1.34 -9.04
N GLN A 137 13.83 -0.60 -8.48
CA GLN A 137 15.21 -0.57 -8.97
C GLN A 137 16.25 -1.12 -7.97
N THR A 138 15.94 -1.08 -6.66
CA THR A 138 16.85 -1.49 -5.58
C THR A 138 16.21 -2.56 -4.70
N ASP A 139 16.94 -3.06 -3.70
CA ASP A 139 16.40 -3.95 -2.66
C ASP A 139 15.79 -3.19 -1.47
N LEU A 140 15.60 -1.88 -1.60
CA LEU A 140 14.90 -1.08 -0.61
C LEU A 140 13.40 -1.40 -0.61
N VAL A 141 12.82 -1.46 0.58
CA VAL A 141 11.37 -1.62 0.76
C VAL A 141 10.85 -0.61 1.78
N TYR A 142 9.63 -0.15 1.59
CA TYR A 142 9.06 0.97 2.33
C TYR A 142 7.71 0.59 2.90
N ALA A 143 7.51 0.85 4.19
CA ALA A 143 6.22 0.66 4.86
C ALA A 143 5.65 2.00 5.30
N THR A 144 4.54 2.42 4.70
CA THR A 144 3.78 3.60 5.13
C THR A 144 2.98 3.24 6.37
N ASP A 145 3.13 4.01 7.44
CA ASP A 145 2.46 3.76 8.72
C ASP A 145 1.57 4.93 9.12
N LEU A 146 0.28 4.74 8.95
CA LEU A 146 -0.75 5.73 9.24
C LEU A 146 -0.75 6.14 10.73
N GLY A 147 -0.47 5.18 11.62
CA GLY A 147 -0.53 5.38 13.06
C GLY A 147 0.63 6.19 13.62
N THR A 148 1.77 6.25 12.93
CA THR A 148 2.99 6.89 13.44
C THR A 148 3.42 8.11 12.64
N ASP A 149 2.72 8.49 11.57
CA ASP A 149 3.11 9.55 10.63
C ASP A 149 4.47 9.32 9.98
N LYS A 150 4.84 8.06 9.72
CA LYS A 150 6.16 7.69 9.21
C LYS A 150 6.08 6.80 7.98
N VAL A 151 7.16 6.83 7.20
CA VAL A 151 7.50 5.77 6.25
C VAL A 151 8.74 5.06 6.77
N HIS A 152 8.58 3.81 7.20
CA HIS A 152 9.69 2.96 7.64
C HIS A 152 10.41 2.39 6.43
N GLN A 153 11.73 2.32 6.49
CA GLN A 153 12.59 1.94 5.39
C GLN A 153 13.46 0.75 5.78
N TYR A 154 13.54 -0.23 4.90
CA TYR A 154 14.31 -1.46 5.12
C TYR A 154 15.09 -1.83 3.87
N LEU A 155 16.19 -2.55 4.08
CA LEU A 155 16.87 -3.32 3.04
C LEU A 155 16.36 -4.77 3.10
N LEU A 156 15.82 -5.27 2.00
CA LEU A 156 15.39 -6.65 1.86
C LEU A 156 16.55 -7.52 1.36
N ASN A 157 16.84 -8.57 2.10
CA ASN A 157 17.74 -9.61 1.58
C ASN A 157 16.96 -10.52 0.62
N THR A 158 17.14 -10.33 -0.67
CA THR A 158 16.42 -11.06 -1.73
C THR A 158 16.81 -12.54 -1.88
N ASN A 159 17.69 -13.07 -1.02
CA ASN A 159 17.97 -14.50 -0.92
C ASN A 159 17.26 -15.17 0.25
N THR A 160 17.06 -14.45 1.35
CA THR A 160 16.52 -15.01 2.61
C THR A 160 15.17 -14.44 3.02
N GLY A 161 14.76 -13.29 2.48
CA GLY A 161 13.58 -12.55 2.91
C GLY A 161 13.77 -11.78 4.23
N ALA A 162 14.99 -11.72 4.76
CA ALA A 162 15.28 -10.96 5.97
C ALA A 162 15.21 -9.44 5.70
N LEU A 163 14.71 -8.67 6.67
CA LEU A 163 14.66 -7.22 6.65
C LEU A 163 15.70 -6.63 7.60
N SER A 164 16.44 -5.65 7.10
CA SER A 164 17.34 -4.81 7.90
C SER A 164 16.81 -3.37 7.90
N PRO A 165 16.43 -2.78 9.05
CA PRO A 165 15.99 -1.40 9.09
C PRO A 165 17.15 -0.46 8.72
N ILE A 166 16.88 0.52 7.85
CA ILE A 166 17.86 1.53 7.44
C ILE A 166 17.47 2.94 7.91
N GLY A 167 16.26 3.13 8.40
CA GLY A 167 15.77 4.40 8.89
C GLY A 167 14.27 4.57 8.74
N GLU A 168 13.83 5.80 8.97
CA GLU A 168 12.44 6.21 8.82
C GLU A 168 12.36 7.65 8.31
N VAL A 169 11.30 7.99 7.59
CA VAL A 169 10.98 9.36 7.18
C VAL A 169 9.75 9.80 7.95
N ALA A 170 9.90 10.79 8.81
CA ALA A 170 8.78 11.41 9.51
C ALA A 170 8.08 12.42 8.58
N LEU A 171 6.77 12.33 8.50
CA LEU A 171 5.90 13.28 7.83
C LEU A 171 5.27 14.24 8.84
N ALA A 172 4.46 15.19 8.36
CA ALA A 172 3.78 16.12 9.24
C ALA A 172 2.89 15.39 10.25
N PRO A 173 2.88 15.80 11.54
CA PRO A 173 2.01 15.18 12.53
C PRO A 173 0.53 15.20 12.11
N GLY A 174 -0.15 14.06 12.24
CA GLY A 174 -1.54 13.90 11.80
C GLY A 174 -1.71 13.69 10.29
N SER A 175 -0.63 13.42 9.54
CA SER A 175 -0.73 13.15 8.10
C SER A 175 -1.33 11.79 7.79
N GLY A 176 -1.00 10.76 8.55
CA GLY A 176 -1.47 9.39 8.33
C GLY A 176 -1.08 8.84 6.98
N PRO A 177 0.22 8.57 6.71
CA PRO A 177 0.66 7.99 5.43
C PRO A 177 0.03 6.63 5.21
N ARG A 178 -0.67 6.49 4.08
CA ARG A 178 -1.51 5.33 3.77
C ARG A 178 -0.91 4.44 2.69
N GLY A 179 -0.66 5.00 1.53
CA GLY A 179 -0.13 4.29 0.38
C GLY A 179 1.02 5.06 -0.26
N MET A 180 1.70 4.40 -1.19
CA MET A 180 2.79 5.01 -1.95
C MET A 180 2.80 4.49 -3.38
N LYS A 181 3.24 5.31 -4.33
CA LYS A 181 3.45 4.92 -5.72
C LYS A 181 4.80 5.44 -6.22
N PHE A 182 5.52 4.60 -6.92
CA PHE A 182 6.75 4.99 -7.60
C PHE A 182 6.44 5.55 -8.98
N HIS A 183 7.17 6.61 -9.37
CA HIS A 183 7.10 7.10 -10.74
C HIS A 183 7.74 6.06 -11.70
N PRO A 184 7.15 5.82 -12.89
CA PRO A 184 7.64 4.74 -13.77
C PRO A 184 9.04 4.98 -14.35
N SER A 185 9.53 6.23 -14.42
CA SER A 185 10.82 6.57 -15.01
C SER A 185 11.70 7.52 -14.20
N LEU A 186 11.13 8.25 -13.22
CA LEU A 186 11.88 9.14 -12.33
C LEU A 186 12.16 8.45 -10.99
N ARG A 187 13.27 8.82 -10.33
CA ARG A 187 13.56 8.37 -8.95
C ARG A 187 12.76 9.20 -7.94
N VAL A 188 11.44 9.07 -8.03
CA VAL A 188 10.47 9.80 -7.20
C VAL A 188 9.35 8.85 -6.77
N ALA A 189 8.88 9.03 -5.55
CA ALA A 189 7.71 8.35 -4.99
C ALA A 189 6.71 9.37 -4.45
N TYR A 190 5.43 8.99 -4.45
CA TYR A 190 4.30 9.79 -3.98
C TYR A 190 3.64 9.06 -2.81
N VAL A 191 3.72 9.64 -1.63
CA VAL A 191 3.11 9.11 -0.40
C VAL A 191 1.79 9.82 -0.17
N ASN A 192 0.69 9.11 -0.29
CA ASN A 192 -0.65 9.66 -0.04
C ASN A 192 -1.00 9.52 1.44
N CYS A 193 -1.43 10.64 2.03
CA CYS A 193 -1.74 10.77 3.44
C CYS A 193 -3.27 10.82 3.64
N GLU A 194 -3.78 9.88 4.45
CA GLU A 194 -5.22 9.71 4.64
C GLU A 194 -5.83 10.81 5.51
N LEU A 195 -5.17 11.15 6.64
CA LEU A 195 -5.80 11.93 7.69
C LEU A 195 -5.84 13.43 7.41
N ASN A 196 -4.80 13.98 6.78
CA ASN A 196 -4.71 15.40 6.45
C ASN A 196 -4.96 15.73 4.98
N GLY A 197 -5.24 14.72 4.13
CA GLY A 197 -5.61 14.93 2.73
C GLY A 197 -4.48 15.45 1.83
N THR A 198 -3.23 15.12 2.16
CA THR A 198 -2.06 15.54 1.37
C THR A 198 -1.43 14.39 0.59
N VAL A 199 -0.63 14.74 -0.40
CA VAL A 199 0.38 13.87 -1.01
C VAL A 199 1.76 14.45 -0.79
N VAL A 200 2.68 13.62 -0.32
CA VAL A 200 4.10 14.00 -0.14
C VAL A 200 4.91 13.41 -1.28
N VAL A 201 5.57 14.26 -2.04
CA VAL A 201 6.51 13.85 -3.09
C VAL A 201 7.86 13.65 -2.46
N CYS A 202 8.46 12.50 -2.69
CA CYS A 202 9.79 12.15 -2.20
C CYS A 202 10.72 11.84 -3.38
N SER A 203 11.91 12.42 -3.41
CA SER A 203 13.00 11.87 -4.22
C SER A 203 13.52 10.59 -3.57
N ILE A 204 14.10 9.70 -4.36
CA ILE A 204 14.66 8.43 -3.88
C ILE A 204 16.17 8.44 -4.11
N ASP A 205 16.90 8.36 -3.01
CA ASP A 205 18.35 8.12 -3.01
C ASP A 205 18.59 6.62 -2.80
N ASP A 206 19.45 6.00 -3.59
CA ASP A 206 19.63 4.55 -3.58
C ASP A 206 20.30 4.01 -2.29
N GLU A 207 20.92 4.89 -1.50
CA GLU A 207 21.55 4.54 -0.21
C GLU A 207 20.73 5.03 0.99
N LYS A 208 20.15 6.24 0.89
CA LYS A 208 19.43 6.90 2.01
C LYS A 208 17.92 6.72 1.96
N GLY A 209 17.40 6.22 0.83
CA GLY A 209 15.97 6.06 0.62
C GLY A 209 15.23 7.36 0.33
N LEU A 210 14.04 7.51 0.88
CA LEU A 210 13.13 8.61 0.60
C LEU A 210 13.58 9.93 1.23
N GLN A 211 13.46 11.02 0.43
CA GLN A 211 13.71 12.39 0.85
C GLN A 211 12.52 13.27 0.44
N PRO A 212 11.67 13.77 1.36
CA PRO A 212 10.54 14.64 1.01
C PRO A 212 11.02 15.92 0.31
N ILE A 213 10.39 16.26 -0.84
CA ILE A 213 10.73 17.42 -1.66
C ILE A 213 9.56 18.36 -1.92
N GLN A 214 8.32 17.89 -1.70
CA GLN A 214 7.10 18.69 -1.87
C GLN A 214 5.96 18.05 -1.07
N THR A 215 5.01 18.88 -0.63
CA THR A 215 3.72 18.45 -0.09
C THR A 215 2.62 19.22 -0.78
N GLU A 216 1.62 18.51 -1.34
CA GLU A 216 0.46 19.10 -1.99
C GLU A 216 -0.81 18.72 -1.24
N PHE A 217 -1.71 19.70 -1.07
CA PHE A 217 -3.02 19.48 -0.52
C PHE A 217 -4.00 19.05 -1.63
N CYS A 218 -4.72 17.97 -1.39
CA CYS A 218 -5.51 17.30 -2.44
C CYS A 218 -7.00 17.61 -2.42
N TYR A 219 -7.47 18.49 -1.53
CA TYR A 219 -8.87 18.93 -1.41
C TYR A 219 -9.01 20.41 -1.84
N PRO A 220 -10.24 20.90 -2.14
CA PRO A 220 -10.46 22.34 -2.31
C PRO A 220 -10.06 23.10 -1.06
N GLU A 221 -9.51 24.32 -1.20
CA GLU A 221 -9.04 25.14 -0.09
C GLU A 221 -10.17 25.50 0.90
N ASP A 222 -11.39 25.64 0.40
CA ASP A 222 -12.61 25.93 1.18
C ASP A 222 -13.31 24.68 1.72
N PHE A 223 -12.77 23.47 1.42
CA PHE A 223 -13.35 22.24 1.90
C PHE A 223 -13.08 22.05 3.39
N VAL A 224 -14.15 22.07 4.16
CA VAL A 224 -14.12 21.72 5.60
C VAL A 224 -14.37 20.23 5.73
N ALA A 225 -13.36 19.50 6.17
CA ALA A 225 -13.48 18.08 6.47
C ALA A 225 -14.57 17.88 7.55
N ARG A 226 -15.67 17.25 7.16
CA ARG A 226 -16.71 16.83 8.10
C ARG A 226 -16.29 15.45 8.60
N GLY A 227 -16.11 15.31 9.91
CA GLY A 227 -15.77 14.04 10.50
C GLY A 227 -16.74 12.94 10.07
N HIS A 228 -16.25 11.75 9.82
CA HIS A 228 -17.09 10.57 9.66
C HIS A 228 -17.93 10.38 10.95
N PRO A 229 -19.20 9.95 10.88
CA PRO A 229 -20.01 9.73 12.07
C PRO A 229 -19.36 8.82 13.13
N GLU A 230 -18.55 7.86 12.70
CA GLU A 230 -17.79 6.96 13.57
C GLU A 230 -16.56 7.63 14.23
N ASN A 231 -16.12 8.78 13.73
CA ASN A 231 -14.95 9.52 14.23
C ASN A 231 -15.31 10.69 15.14
N LEU A 232 -16.50 10.71 15.71
CA LEU A 232 -16.97 11.68 16.71
C LEU A 232 -16.80 13.15 16.28
N GLY A 233 -17.02 13.45 14.99
CA GLY A 233 -16.96 14.81 14.46
C GLY A 233 -15.55 15.36 14.21
N ARG A 234 -14.53 14.54 14.24
CA ARG A 234 -13.18 14.94 13.86
C ARG A 234 -13.09 15.15 12.36
N GLY A 235 -12.49 16.25 11.96
CA GLY A 235 -12.33 16.63 10.57
C GLY A 235 -11.22 15.84 9.88
N GLU A 236 -11.49 14.59 9.53
CA GLU A 236 -10.59 13.79 8.70
C GLU A 236 -10.93 13.96 7.22
N PHE A 237 -9.89 14.07 6.38
CA PHE A 237 -10.05 14.17 4.93
C PHE A 237 -10.32 12.80 4.28
N TRP A 238 -9.86 11.72 4.90
CA TRP A 238 -10.05 10.35 4.39
C TRP A 238 -9.53 10.17 2.96
N GLY A 239 -8.34 10.67 2.70
CA GLY A 239 -7.63 10.37 1.47
C GLY A 239 -7.54 8.86 1.27
N ALA A 240 -7.63 8.42 0.03
CA ALA A 240 -7.53 7.00 -0.28
C ALA A 240 -6.28 6.70 -1.10
N GLU A 241 -6.41 5.83 -2.09
CA GLU A 241 -5.30 5.43 -2.93
C GLU A 241 -4.95 6.54 -3.93
N GLY A 242 -3.68 6.60 -4.31
CA GLY A 242 -3.20 7.38 -5.43
C GLY A 242 -2.75 6.47 -6.57
N CYS A 243 -2.79 6.97 -7.80
CA CYS A 243 -2.21 6.27 -8.94
C CYS A 243 -1.59 7.23 -9.96
N LEU A 244 -0.66 6.72 -10.76
CA LEU A 244 -0.06 7.43 -11.88
C LEU A 244 -0.70 6.98 -13.19
N SER A 245 -0.74 7.87 -14.19
CA SER A 245 -0.93 7.45 -15.58
C SER A 245 0.23 6.55 -16.02
N ALA A 246 0.00 5.71 -17.01
CA ALA A 246 1.00 4.74 -17.47
C ALA A 246 2.31 5.38 -17.95
N ASP A 247 2.23 6.60 -18.48
CA ASP A 247 3.37 7.42 -18.94
C ASP A 247 4.00 8.26 -17.81
N GLY A 248 3.41 8.23 -16.59
CA GLY A 248 3.85 9.04 -15.45
C GLY A 248 3.49 10.53 -15.54
N ALA A 249 2.79 10.98 -16.59
CA ALA A 249 2.52 12.42 -16.80
C ALA A 249 1.50 13.00 -15.81
N TYR A 250 0.68 12.17 -15.20
CA TYR A 250 -0.36 12.57 -14.25
C TYR A 250 -0.37 11.70 -13.01
N TYR A 251 -0.67 12.35 -11.87
CA TYR A 251 -0.97 11.68 -10.61
C TYR A 251 -2.41 11.97 -10.21
N TYR A 252 -3.13 10.93 -9.79
CA TYR A 252 -4.52 10.97 -9.37
C TYR A 252 -4.60 10.64 -7.89
N TYR A 253 -5.36 11.45 -7.12
CA TYR A 253 -5.57 11.23 -5.69
C TYR A 253 -7.06 11.15 -5.38
N ILE A 254 -7.47 10.07 -4.73
CA ILE A 254 -8.88 9.83 -4.39
C ILE A 254 -9.25 10.52 -3.08
N CYS A 255 -10.19 11.47 -3.15
CA CYS A 255 -10.72 12.24 -2.03
C CYS A 255 -12.06 11.62 -1.58
N ARG A 256 -12.05 10.67 -0.65
CA ARG A 256 -13.24 9.89 -0.28
C ARG A 256 -14.39 10.75 0.25
N VAL A 257 -14.15 11.64 1.20
CA VAL A 257 -15.21 12.47 1.83
C VAL A 257 -15.76 13.52 0.86
N HIS A 258 -14.91 14.05 -0.01
CA HIS A 258 -15.31 15.00 -1.05
C HIS A 258 -15.91 14.29 -2.29
N GLN A 259 -15.78 12.97 -2.39
CA GLN A 259 -16.26 12.15 -3.52
C GLN A 259 -15.72 12.62 -4.88
N SER A 260 -14.43 12.91 -4.94
CA SER A 260 -13.76 13.41 -6.14
C SER A 260 -12.37 12.82 -6.31
N ILE A 261 -11.80 13.05 -7.49
CA ILE A 261 -10.41 12.74 -7.79
C ILE A 261 -9.68 14.05 -8.07
N ALA A 262 -8.64 14.36 -7.28
CA ALA A 262 -7.71 15.44 -7.60
C ALA A 262 -6.71 14.95 -8.64
N VAL A 263 -6.49 15.73 -9.69
CA VAL A 263 -5.59 15.43 -10.79
C VAL A 263 -4.44 16.42 -10.78
N PHE A 264 -3.22 15.90 -10.79
CA PHE A 264 -1.99 16.69 -10.83
C PHE A 264 -1.19 16.34 -12.08
N LYS A 265 -0.60 17.36 -12.72
CA LYS A 265 0.47 17.14 -13.70
C LYS A 265 1.77 16.85 -12.96
N VAL A 266 2.54 15.91 -13.48
CA VAL A 266 3.88 15.59 -12.97
C VAL A 266 4.90 16.38 -13.79
N GLY A 267 5.73 17.15 -13.10
CA GLY A 267 6.83 17.91 -13.70
C GLY A 267 8.05 17.03 -14.01
N PRO A 268 9.03 17.57 -14.76
CA PRO A 268 10.25 16.83 -15.11
C PRO A 268 11.12 16.47 -13.89
N ASP A 269 10.94 17.16 -12.78
CA ASP A 269 11.58 16.89 -11.49
C ASP A 269 10.72 16.00 -10.57
N GLY A 270 9.60 15.48 -11.08
CA GLY A 270 8.66 14.64 -10.34
C GLY A 270 7.69 15.40 -9.44
N LYS A 271 7.81 16.72 -9.32
CA LYS A 271 6.88 17.52 -8.52
C LYS A 271 5.49 17.59 -9.15
N LEU A 272 4.51 17.78 -8.29
CA LEU A 272 3.11 17.85 -8.66
C LEU A 272 2.64 19.29 -8.83
N ALA A 273 1.83 19.54 -9.87
CA ALA A 273 1.10 20.78 -10.05
C ALA A 273 -0.39 20.45 -10.23
N PHE A 274 -1.25 21.03 -9.40
CA PHE A 274 -2.69 20.80 -9.49
C PHE A 274 -3.19 21.15 -10.90
N SER A 275 -3.99 20.27 -11.49
CA SER A 275 -4.51 20.43 -12.86
C SER A 275 -6.03 20.58 -12.88
N SER A 276 -6.73 19.66 -12.23
CA SER A 276 -8.19 19.62 -12.22
C SER A 276 -8.73 18.74 -11.12
N ARG A 277 -10.04 18.72 -10.98
CA ARG A 277 -10.79 17.82 -10.09
C ARG A 277 -12.02 17.31 -10.83
N SER A 278 -12.30 16.03 -10.73
CA SER A 278 -13.49 15.39 -11.31
C SER A 278 -14.38 14.83 -10.19
#